data_ca4999d0d6f587393de1d262ec711d97
#
_entry.id   ca4999d0d6f587393de1d262ec711d97
#
_cell.length_a   1.000
_cell.length_b   1.000
_cell.length_c   1.000
_cell.angle_alpha   90.00
_cell.angle_beta   90.00
_cell.angle_gamma   90.00
#
_symmetry.space_group_name_H-M   'P 1'
#
loop_
_entity.id
_entity.type
_entity.pdbx_description
1 polymer ?
#
loop_
_entity_poly.entity_id
_entity_poly.type
_entity_poly.pdbx_seq_one_letter_code
_entity_poly.pdbx_strand_id
1 'polypeptide(L)'
;LINHYLQQLGFFVKFEIDENFNEKIKSRYRDEFSYESFSEGEKMRIDLSLLFTWRTIAKIRNSVSTNLLIMDEVFDSSLDNHGTEEFFKIIEELTSDTNTFIISHKGDVMMDKFRNVIRFEKRQNFSRIAA
;
A
#
# COMPACT_ATOMS: atom_id res chain seq x y z
N LEU A 1 -2.83 -1.76 15.23
CA LEU A 1 -2.28 -1.07 14.06
C LEU A 1 -2.82 -1.67 12.75
N ILE A 2 -2.61 -2.97 12.47
CA ILE A 2 -3.03 -3.59 11.20
C ILE A 2 -4.53 -3.37 10.90
N ASN A 3 -5.41 -3.61 11.88
CA ASN A 3 -6.85 -3.41 11.72
C ASN A 3 -7.24 -1.93 11.49
N HIS A 4 -6.43 -0.99 11.95
CA HIS A 4 -6.61 0.42 11.67
C HIS A 4 -6.36 0.72 10.18
N TYR A 5 -5.24 0.25 9.63
CA TYR A 5 -4.96 0.41 8.20
C TYR A 5 -5.95 -0.34 7.30
N LEU A 6 -6.39 -1.54 7.71
CA LEU A 6 -7.43 -2.28 6.98
C LEU A 6 -8.74 -1.47 6.90
N GLN A 7 -9.15 -0.84 8.01
CA GLN A 7 -10.33 0.02 8.03
C GLN A 7 -10.16 1.26 7.16
N GLN A 8 -8.99 1.91 7.19
CA GLN A 8 -8.68 3.04 6.31
C GLN A 8 -8.74 2.65 4.82
N LEU A 9 -8.33 1.43 4.47
CA LEU A 9 -8.43 0.89 3.12
C LEU A 9 -9.83 0.37 2.76
N GLY A 10 -10.84 0.62 3.59
CA GLY A 10 -12.20 0.18 3.35
C GLY A 10 -12.42 -1.32 3.51
N PHE A 11 -11.50 -2.03 4.18
CA PHE A 11 -11.57 -3.47 4.37
C PHE A 11 -11.84 -3.85 5.83
N PHE A 12 -13.08 -4.24 6.12
CA PHE A 12 -13.59 -4.43 7.47
C PHE A 12 -13.50 -5.88 7.94
N VAL A 13 -12.29 -6.38 8.11
CA VAL A 13 -12.00 -7.67 8.72
C VAL A 13 -11.20 -7.48 10.00
N LYS A 14 -11.22 -8.48 10.88
CA LYS A 14 -10.36 -8.53 12.05
C LYS A 14 -9.18 -9.46 11.74
N PHE A 15 -8.01 -8.88 11.66
CA PHE A 15 -6.75 -9.57 11.41
C PHE A 15 -5.95 -9.68 12.71
N GLU A 16 -5.51 -10.87 13.05
CA GLU A 16 -4.68 -11.18 14.21
C GLU A 16 -3.46 -12.00 13.75
N ILE A 17 -2.29 -11.71 14.32
CA ILE A 17 -1.08 -12.52 14.15
C ILE A 17 -0.65 -12.97 15.54
N ASP A 18 -0.39 -14.27 15.71
CA ASP A 18 0.13 -14.82 16.94
C ASP A 18 1.67 -14.72 17.02
N GLU A 19 2.25 -15.17 18.13
CA GLU A 19 3.70 -15.16 18.38
C GLU A 19 4.49 -16.06 17.41
N ASN A 20 3.83 -17.01 16.75
CA ASN A 20 4.41 -17.89 15.75
C ASN A 20 4.17 -17.41 14.31
N PHE A 21 3.68 -16.19 14.13
CA PHE A 21 3.28 -15.61 12.85
C PHE A 21 2.13 -16.33 12.15
N ASN A 22 1.33 -17.12 12.88
CA ASN A 22 0.09 -17.65 12.30
C ASN A 22 -0.95 -16.53 12.23
N GLU A 23 -1.56 -16.41 11.08
CA GLU A 23 -2.60 -15.41 10.83
C GLU A 23 -3.99 -15.99 11.13
N LYS A 24 -4.85 -15.13 11.65
CA LYS A 24 -6.28 -15.38 11.82
C LYS A 24 -7.07 -14.21 11.31
N ILE A 25 -7.90 -14.44 10.30
CA ILE A 25 -8.71 -13.41 9.69
C ILE A 25 -10.19 -13.74 9.92
N LYS A 26 -10.91 -12.80 10.52
CA LYS A 26 -12.34 -12.95 10.84
C LYS A 26 -13.13 -11.83 10.20
N SER A 27 -14.18 -12.17 9.48
CA SER A 27 -15.14 -11.17 9.03
C SER A 27 -16.23 -10.96 10.08
N ARG A 28 -17.05 -9.93 9.89
CA ARG A 28 -18.16 -9.55 10.80
C ARG A 28 -19.19 -10.67 11.03
N TYR A 29 -19.31 -11.62 10.09
CA TYR A 29 -20.39 -12.61 10.05
C TYR A 29 -19.91 -14.05 9.88
N ARG A 30 -18.61 -14.30 9.79
CA ARG A 30 -18.07 -15.63 9.58
C ARG A 30 -16.87 -15.89 10.48
N ASP A 31 -16.67 -17.16 10.76
CA ASP A 31 -15.54 -17.65 11.52
C ASP A 31 -14.20 -17.41 10.78
N GLU A 32 -13.27 -18.23 10.81
CA GLU A 32 -11.92 -17.99 10.33
C GLU A 32 -11.79 -18.14 8.80
N PHE A 33 -11.06 -17.22 8.18
CA PHE A 33 -10.66 -17.29 6.77
C PHE A 33 -9.15 -17.45 6.66
N SER A 34 -8.69 -18.14 5.64
CA SER A 34 -7.30 -18.10 5.22
C SER A 34 -7.06 -16.93 4.25
N TYR A 35 -5.82 -16.44 4.19
CA TYR A 35 -5.41 -15.38 3.26
C TYR A 35 -5.73 -15.74 1.80
N GLU A 36 -5.58 -17.01 1.42
CA GLU A 36 -5.84 -17.50 0.06
C GLU A 36 -7.30 -17.37 -0.38
N SER A 37 -8.22 -17.27 0.59
CA SER A 37 -9.66 -17.16 0.30
C SER A 37 -10.08 -15.77 -0.20
N PHE A 38 -9.19 -14.79 -0.16
CA PHE A 38 -9.47 -13.42 -0.57
C PHE A 38 -9.16 -13.19 -2.06
N SER A 39 -9.90 -12.26 -2.66
CA SER A 39 -9.60 -11.74 -3.98
C SER A 39 -8.25 -10.99 -4.00
N GLU A 40 -7.66 -10.81 -5.16
CA GLU A 40 -6.37 -10.12 -5.29
C GLU A 40 -6.42 -8.67 -4.75
N GLY A 41 -7.55 -7.96 -4.93
CA GLY A 41 -7.74 -6.62 -4.38
C GLY A 41 -7.83 -6.60 -2.84
N GLU A 42 -8.44 -7.62 -2.24
CA GLU A 42 -8.51 -7.77 -0.79
C GLU A 42 -7.15 -8.17 -0.22
N LYS A 43 -6.43 -9.08 -0.86
CA LYS A 43 -5.04 -9.45 -0.50
C LYS A 43 -4.14 -8.23 -0.53
N MET A 44 -4.23 -7.40 -1.57
CA MET A 44 -3.45 -6.17 -1.66
C MET A 44 -3.73 -5.22 -0.49
N ARG A 45 -4.99 -5.08 -0.04
CA ARG A 45 -5.32 -4.28 1.14
C ARG A 45 -4.71 -4.85 2.42
N ILE A 46 -4.67 -6.18 2.56
CA ILE A 46 -4.02 -6.85 3.69
C ILE A 46 -2.51 -6.59 3.65
N ASP A 47 -1.86 -6.78 2.51
CA ASP A 47 -0.42 -6.61 2.33
C ASP A 47 0.02 -5.17 2.60
N LEU A 48 -0.72 -4.19 2.10
CA LEU A 48 -0.46 -2.77 2.39
C LEU A 48 -0.63 -2.44 3.88
N SER A 49 -1.66 -3.00 4.51
CA SER A 49 -1.90 -2.81 5.94
C SER A 49 -0.78 -3.41 6.80
N LEU A 50 -0.25 -4.56 6.39
CA LEU A 50 0.93 -5.19 7.00
C LEU A 50 2.18 -4.31 6.81
N LEU A 51 2.44 -3.85 5.59
CA LEU A 51 3.57 -2.97 5.27
C LEU A 51 3.57 -1.71 6.15
N PHE A 52 2.44 -1.00 6.22
CA PHE A 52 2.33 0.21 7.04
C PHE A 52 2.42 -0.08 8.54
N THR A 53 1.88 -1.21 8.99
CA THR A 53 1.99 -1.66 10.37
C THR A 53 3.45 -1.92 10.75
N TRP A 54 4.19 -2.67 9.94
CA TRP A 54 5.61 -2.95 10.18
C TRP A 54 6.45 -1.68 10.15
N ARG A 55 6.18 -0.78 9.20
CA ARG A 55 6.85 0.52 9.14
C ARG A 55 6.62 1.33 10.43
N THR A 56 5.38 1.39 10.91
CA THR A 56 5.03 2.11 12.13
C THR A 56 5.70 1.49 13.36
N ILE A 57 5.71 0.16 13.47
CA ILE A 57 6.40 -0.55 14.56
C ILE A 57 7.90 -0.29 14.50
N ALA A 58 8.52 -0.34 13.33
CA ALA A 58 9.93 -0.05 13.16
C ALA A 58 10.27 1.39 13.60
N LYS A 59 9.44 2.37 13.24
CA LYS A 59 9.58 3.77 13.66
C LYS A 59 9.48 3.93 15.19
N ILE A 60 8.59 3.18 15.85
CA ILE A 60 8.42 3.24 17.31
C ILE A 60 9.58 2.58 18.03
N ARG A 61 10.07 1.45 17.52
CA ARG A 61 11.12 0.64 18.19
C ARG A 61 12.55 1.09 17.91
N ASN A 62 12.78 1.64 16.74
CA ASN A 62 14.11 2.05 16.31
C ASN A 62 14.22 3.58 16.39
N SER A 63 15.27 4.08 17.05
CA SER A 63 15.61 5.51 17.06
C SER A 63 16.00 6.03 15.68
N VAL A 64 16.25 5.14 14.71
CA VAL A 64 16.57 5.47 13.31
C VAL A 64 15.39 5.02 12.46
N SER A 65 14.60 5.97 11.96
CA SER A 65 13.56 5.71 10.96
C SER A 65 14.02 6.25 9.61
N THR A 66 13.92 5.42 8.57
CA THR A 66 14.12 5.90 7.20
C THR A 66 12.94 6.80 6.80
N ASN A 67 13.25 7.99 6.29
CA ASN A 67 12.26 8.89 5.72
C ASN A 67 12.02 8.64 4.23
N LEU A 68 12.23 7.41 3.77
CA LEU A 68 12.08 6.98 2.39
C LEU A 68 11.12 5.81 2.30
N LEU A 69 10.19 5.88 1.34
CA LEU A 69 9.30 4.82 0.94
C LEU A 69 9.29 4.74 -0.59
N ILE A 70 9.60 3.57 -1.14
CA ILE A 70 9.55 3.31 -2.58
C ILE A 70 8.53 2.20 -2.80
N MET A 71 7.57 2.46 -3.67
CA MET A 71 6.55 1.51 -4.08
C MET A 71 6.62 1.30 -5.57
N ASP A 72 6.86 0.07 -5.99
CA ASP A 72 7.03 -0.30 -7.39
C ASP A 72 5.85 -1.15 -7.84
N GLU A 73 5.10 -0.65 -8.84
CA GLU A 73 3.96 -1.29 -9.49
C GLU A 73 2.82 -1.75 -8.54
N VAL A 74 2.78 -1.23 -7.31
CA VAL A 74 1.80 -1.64 -6.28
C VAL A 74 0.35 -1.42 -6.73
N PHE A 75 0.11 -0.47 -7.64
CA PHE A 75 -1.23 -0.10 -8.12
C PHE A 75 -1.63 -0.73 -9.43
N ASP A 76 -0.70 -1.36 -10.12
CA ASP A 76 -0.91 -1.67 -11.53
C ASP A 76 -1.86 -2.84 -11.76
N SER A 77 -2.12 -3.65 -10.76
CA SER A 77 -2.86 -4.89 -10.97
C SER A 77 -4.15 -5.09 -10.15
N SER A 78 -4.27 -4.55 -8.94
CA SER A 78 -5.21 -5.16 -8.00
C SER A 78 -6.15 -4.22 -7.25
N LEU A 79 -5.89 -2.91 -7.24
CA LEU A 79 -6.79 -1.97 -6.58
C LEU A 79 -7.82 -1.39 -7.56
N ASP A 80 -9.08 -1.43 -7.15
CA ASP A 80 -10.15 -0.66 -7.78
C ASP A 80 -10.00 0.84 -7.51
N ASN A 81 -10.82 1.66 -8.15
CA ASN A 81 -10.75 3.12 -7.99
C ASN A 81 -10.93 3.55 -6.53
N HIS A 82 -11.84 2.90 -5.79
CA HIS A 82 -12.08 3.22 -4.39
C HIS A 82 -10.88 2.85 -3.51
N GLY A 83 -10.32 1.64 -3.67
CA GLY A 83 -9.12 1.21 -2.95
C GLY A 83 -7.92 2.10 -3.25
N THR A 84 -7.81 2.59 -4.47
CA THR A 84 -6.75 3.53 -4.88
C THR A 84 -6.92 4.89 -4.16
N GLU A 85 -8.12 5.43 -4.07
CA GLU A 85 -8.38 6.68 -3.34
C GLU A 85 -8.08 6.57 -1.85
N GLU A 86 -8.53 5.49 -1.20
CA GLU A 86 -8.27 5.25 0.22
C GLU A 86 -6.77 5.07 0.50
N PHE A 87 -6.06 4.40 -0.40
CA PHE A 87 -4.62 4.28 -0.31
C PHE A 87 -3.92 5.66 -0.38
N PHE A 88 -4.33 6.54 -1.30
CA PHE A 88 -3.73 7.88 -1.38
C PHE A 88 -3.91 8.68 -0.11
N LYS A 89 -5.04 8.56 0.59
CA LYS A 89 -5.22 9.19 1.90
C LYS A 89 -4.17 8.73 2.92
N ILE A 90 -3.87 7.42 2.95
CA ILE A 90 -2.82 6.89 3.83
C ILE A 90 -1.45 7.43 3.43
N ILE A 91 -1.16 7.51 2.12
CA ILE A 91 0.10 8.07 1.63
C ILE A 91 0.23 9.55 2.02
N GLU A 92 -0.82 10.34 1.92
CA GLU A 92 -0.81 11.74 2.33
C GLU A 92 -0.50 11.90 3.83
N GLU A 93 -1.06 11.04 4.68
CA GLU A 93 -0.74 11.02 6.12
C GLU A 93 0.74 10.67 6.36
N LEU A 94 1.28 9.72 5.61
CA LEU A 94 2.67 9.27 5.74
C LEU A 94 3.68 10.27 5.16
N THR A 95 3.31 11.05 4.15
CA THR A 95 4.24 11.95 3.45
C THR A 95 4.58 13.21 4.24
N SER A 96 3.93 13.47 5.36
CA SER A 96 4.27 14.62 6.22
C SER A 96 5.73 14.56 6.71
N ASP A 97 6.31 13.36 6.85
CA ASP A 97 7.69 13.14 7.31
C ASP A 97 8.47 12.10 6.47
N THR A 98 7.94 11.71 5.30
CA THR A 98 8.49 10.63 4.48
C THR A 98 8.54 11.03 3.01
N ASN A 99 9.69 10.86 2.36
CA ASN A 99 9.81 10.97 0.92
C ASN A 99 9.26 9.68 0.28
N THR A 100 8.15 9.81 -0.45
CA THR A 100 7.49 8.66 -1.07
C THR A 100 7.66 8.73 -2.58
N PHE A 101 8.18 7.63 -3.15
CA PHE A 101 8.31 7.42 -4.59
C PHE A 101 7.37 6.29 -5.00
N ILE A 102 6.55 6.55 -6.01
CA ILE A 102 5.65 5.56 -6.58
C ILE A 102 6.00 5.37 -8.04
N ILE A 103 6.29 4.13 -8.41
CA ILE A 103 6.57 3.73 -9.80
C ILE A 103 5.32 3.01 -10.29
N SER A 104 4.80 3.43 -11.45
CA SER A 104 3.58 2.87 -12.01
C SER A 104 3.54 3.01 -13.54
N HIS A 105 2.95 2.04 -14.20
CA HIS A 105 2.62 2.10 -15.63
C HIS A 105 1.29 2.80 -15.90
N LYS A 106 0.45 3.05 -14.88
CA LYS A 106 -0.85 3.73 -14.98
C LYS A 106 -0.72 5.26 -14.83
N GLY A 107 0.31 5.85 -15.41
CA GLY A 107 0.63 7.28 -15.26
C GLY A 107 -0.55 8.21 -15.51
N ASP A 108 -1.36 7.96 -16.54
CA ASP A 108 -2.45 8.86 -16.92
C ASP A 108 -3.56 8.97 -15.86
N VAL A 109 -3.76 7.94 -15.03
CA VAL A 109 -4.77 7.94 -13.94
C VAL A 109 -4.23 8.57 -12.66
N MET A 110 -2.91 8.65 -12.52
CA MET A 110 -2.25 9.03 -11.28
C MET A 110 -1.61 10.41 -11.30
N MET A 111 -1.40 11.01 -12.48
CA MET A 111 -0.66 12.28 -12.62
C MET A 111 -1.20 13.39 -11.73
N ASP A 112 -2.52 13.50 -11.61
CA ASP A 112 -3.17 14.57 -10.83
C ASP A 112 -3.06 14.38 -9.31
N LYS A 113 -2.60 13.21 -8.87
CA LYS A 113 -2.47 12.89 -7.43
C LYS A 113 -1.11 13.27 -6.84
N PHE A 114 -0.13 13.58 -7.69
CA PHE A 114 1.24 13.87 -7.25
C PHE A 114 1.68 15.28 -7.62
N ARG A 115 2.42 15.93 -6.72
CA ARG A 115 3.01 17.24 -6.98
C ARG A 115 4.15 17.20 -8.01
N ASN A 116 4.90 16.11 -7.99
CA ASN A 116 6.05 15.92 -8.84
C ASN A 116 5.89 14.61 -9.60
N VAL A 117 5.92 14.67 -10.91
CA VAL A 117 5.84 13.50 -11.80
C VAL A 117 7.06 13.48 -12.71
N ILE A 118 7.75 12.35 -12.76
CA ILE A 118 8.83 12.09 -13.70
C ILE A 118 8.33 11.03 -14.66
N ARG A 119 8.19 11.39 -15.93
CA ARG A 119 7.75 10.45 -16.97
C ARG A 119 8.95 9.90 -17.72
N PHE A 120 9.01 8.59 -17.83
CA PHE A 120 9.99 7.91 -18.68
C PHE A 120 9.31 7.45 -19.96
N GLU A 121 10.00 7.63 -21.08
CA GLU A 121 9.59 7.10 -22.37
C GLU A 121 10.70 6.26 -22.99
N LYS A 122 10.31 5.22 -23.73
CA LYS A 122 11.25 4.43 -24.53
C LYS A 122 11.30 5.00 -25.95
N ARG A 123 12.47 5.47 -26.36
CA ARG A 123 12.71 5.90 -27.74
C ARG A 123 13.77 5.01 -28.37
N GLN A 124 13.37 4.28 -29.41
CA GLN A 124 14.15 3.18 -29.95
C GLN A 124 14.48 2.15 -28.87
N ASN A 125 15.74 1.91 -28.52
CA ASN A 125 16.13 0.96 -27.47
C ASN A 125 16.57 1.61 -26.14
N PHE A 126 16.39 2.92 -26.00
CA PHE A 126 16.84 3.67 -24.81
C PHE A 126 15.68 4.29 -24.08
N SER A 127 15.72 4.20 -22.74
CA SER A 127 14.80 4.93 -21.86
C SER A 127 15.33 6.35 -21.61
N ARG A 128 14.45 7.33 -21.64
CA ARG A 128 14.78 8.73 -21.33
C ARG A 128 13.65 9.38 -20.57
N ILE A 129 13.96 10.46 -19.88
CA ILE A 129 12.94 11.32 -19.27
C ILE A 129 12.22 12.05 -20.41
N ALA A 130 10.90 11.99 -20.40
CA ALA A 130 10.06 12.76 -21.32
C ALA A 130 10.16 14.26 -20.98
N ALA A 131 10.22 15.08 -22.02
CA ALA A 131 10.28 16.54 -21.86
C ALA A 131 8.90 17.10 -21.52
#